data_025865bf646031ba0837abe193d6ab2a
#
_entry.id   025865bf646031ba0837abe193d6ab2a
#
_cell.length_a   1.000
_cell.length_b   1.000
_cell.length_c   1.000
_cell.angle_alpha   90.00
_cell.angle_beta   90.00
_cell.angle_gamma   90.00
#
_symmetry.space_group_name_H-M   'P 1'
#
loop_
_entity.id
_entity.type
_entity.pdbx_description
1 polymer ?
#
loop_
_entity_poly.entity_id
_entity_poly.type
_entity_poly.pdbx_seq_one_letter_code
_entity_poly.pdbx_strand_id
1 'polypeptide(L)' 'MDRQKILVVDDENRMRKLVKDFLQRENFEVLEAGDGSEALDVFFAHQDIALIILDVMMPKMDGWQVCREIRSYSKVPI' A
#
# COMPACT_ATOMS: atom_id res chain seq x y z
N MET A 1 15.29 12.11 11.81
CA MET A 1 14.08 12.42 11.01
C MET A 1 13.28 11.16 10.76
N ASP A 2 11.98 11.26 10.92
CA ASP A 2 11.11 10.14 10.68
C ASP A 2 11.05 9.82 9.19
N ARG A 3 11.02 8.53 8.88
CA ARG A 3 10.84 8.10 7.50
C ARG A 3 9.37 8.19 7.12
N GLN A 4 9.12 8.56 5.89
CA GLN A 4 7.76 8.51 5.35
C GLN A 4 7.35 7.07 5.11
N LYS A 5 6.10 6.76 5.39
CA LYS A 5 5.55 5.41 5.22
C LYS A 5 4.90 5.27 3.85
N ILE A 6 5.21 4.18 3.18
CA ILE A 6 4.60 3.81 1.90
C ILE A 6 3.97 2.45 2.06
N LEU A 7 2.70 2.34 1.67
CA LEU A 7 2.00 1.05 1.64
C LEU A 7 2.11 0.47 0.24
N VAL A 8 2.63 -0.73 0.12
CA VAL A 8 2.74 -1.45 -1.15
C VAL A 8 1.75 -2.61 -1.14
N VAL A 9 0.82 -2.58 -2.09
CA VAL A 9 -0.24 -3.57 -2.20
C VAL A 9 -0.09 -4.33 -3.52
N ASP A 10 0.26 -5.60 -3.44
CA ASP A 10 0.44 -6.45 -4.60
C ASP A 10 0.29 -7.90 -4.15
N ASP A 11 -0.50 -8.69 -4.89
CA ASP A 11 -0.70 -10.10 -4.57
C ASP A 11 0.49 -10.98 -4.98
N GLU A 12 1.41 -10.45 -5.77
CA GLU A 12 2.61 -11.16 -6.18
C GLU A 12 3.76 -10.85 -5.22
N ASN A 13 4.17 -11.85 -4.44
CA ASN A 13 5.18 -11.68 -3.39
C ASN A 13 6.51 -11.17 -3.92
N ARG A 14 6.95 -11.66 -5.10
CA ARG A 14 8.23 -11.25 -5.67
C ARG A 14 8.24 -9.77 -6.06
N MET A 15 7.18 -9.32 -6.71
CA MET A 15 7.07 -7.93 -7.13
C MET A 15 7.00 -7.01 -5.91
N ARG A 16 6.18 -7.40 -4.93
CA ARG A 16 6.05 -6.64 -3.69
C ARG A 16 7.39 -6.49 -2.98
N LYS A 17 8.17 -7.58 -2.92
CA LYS A 17 9.48 -7.56 -2.29
C LYS A 17 10.46 -6.67 -3.04
N LEU A 18 10.45 -6.71 -4.36
CA LEU A 18 11.32 -5.85 -5.17
C LEU A 18 11.04 -4.38 -4.90
N VAL A 19 9.78 -3.99 -4.90
CA VAL A 19 9.38 -2.62 -4.64
C VAL A 19 9.77 -2.21 -3.22
N LYS A 20 9.53 -3.08 -2.25
CA LYS A 20 9.90 -2.83 -0.86
C LYS A 20 11.41 -2.61 -0.72
N ASP A 21 12.21 -3.50 -1.29
CA ASP A 21 13.67 -3.39 -1.19
C ASP A 21 14.18 -2.08 -1.79
N PHE A 22 13.64 -1.71 -2.94
CA PHE A 22 14.01 -0.46 -3.60
C PHE A 22 13.66 0.75 -2.72
N LEU A 23 12.45 0.78 -2.18
CA LEU A 23 11.99 1.90 -1.36
C LEU A 23 12.76 2.00 -0.04
N GLN A 24 13.11 0.86 0.55
CA GLN A 24 13.91 0.86 1.77
C GLN A 24 15.31 1.43 1.53
N ARG A 25 15.89 1.19 0.37
CA ARG A 25 17.17 1.81 -0.01
C ARG A 25 17.06 3.32 -0.13
N GLU A 26 15.88 3.81 -0.51
CA GLU A 26 15.61 5.25 -0.60
C GLU A 26 15.13 5.85 0.72
N ASN A 27 15.30 5.10 1.80
CA ASN A 27 15.02 5.54 3.17
C ASN A 27 13.53 5.74 3.48
N PHE A 28 12.66 4.97 2.83
CA PHE A 28 11.24 4.92 3.19
C PHE A 28 10.95 3.75 4.14
N GLU A 29 9.96 3.93 5.00
CA GLU A 29 9.42 2.82 5.77
C GLU A 29 8.31 2.18 4.92
N VAL A 30 8.37 0.86 4.73
CA VAL A 30 7.46 0.16 3.83
C VAL A 30 6.53 -0.75 4.61
N LEU A 31 5.24 -0.59 4.39
CA LEU A 31 4.20 -1.49 4.86
C LEU A 31 3.73 -2.31 3.67
N GLU A 32 3.34 -3.54 3.89
CA GLU A 32 2.97 -4.46 2.82
C GLU A 32 1.57 -5.00 3.02
N ALA A 33 0.89 -5.25 1.91
CA ALA A 33 -0.38 -5.97 1.90
C ALA A 33 -0.44 -6.85 0.65
N GLY A 34 -0.93 -8.06 0.80
CA GLY A 34 -1.01 -9.04 -0.27
C GLY A 34 -2.37 -9.09 -0.97
N ASP A 35 -3.36 -8.39 -0.45
CA ASP A 35 -4.69 -8.31 -1.06
C ASP A 35 -5.41 -7.05 -0.58
N GLY A 36 -6.59 -6.80 -1.14
CA GLY A 36 -7.33 -5.58 -0.85
C GLY A 36 -7.82 -5.49 0.58
N SER A 37 -8.25 -6.61 1.15
CA SER A 37 -8.72 -6.64 2.54
C SER A 37 -7.60 -6.30 3.51
N GLU A 38 -6.44 -6.91 3.31
CA GLU A 38 -5.27 -6.63 4.12
C GLU A 38 -4.81 -5.18 3.94
N ALA A 39 -4.90 -4.66 2.70
CA ALA A 39 -4.54 -3.28 2.42
C ALA A 39 -5.39 -2.30 3.24
N LEU A 40 -6.69 -2.54 3.32
CA LEU A 40 -7.57 -1.70 4.11
C LEU A 40 -7.26 -1.80 5.60
N ASP A 41 -6.99 -3.01 6.10
CA ASP A 41 -6.61 -3.20 7.49
C ASP A 41 -5.35 -2.43 7.84
N VAL A 42 -4.33 -2.51 6.99
CA VAL A 42 -3.07 -1.79 7.20
C VAL A 42 -3.31 -0.28 7.11
N PHE A 43 -4.07 0.16 6.13
CA PHE A 43 -4.36 1.58 5.94
C PHE A 43 -5.04 2.19 7.17
N PHE A 44 -6.05 1.52 7.70
CA PHE A 44 -6.78 2.04 8.85
C PHE A 44 -5.98 1.95 10.16
N ALA A 45 -5.00 1.04 10.22
CA ALA A 45 -4.12 0.92 11.37
C ALA A 45 -2.99 1.95 11.38
N HIS A 46 -2.68 2.56 10.23
CA HIS A 46 -1.57 3.49 10.05
C HIS A 46 -2.05 4.75 9.33
N GLN A 47 -2.40 5.78 10.09
CA GLN A 47 -2.98 7.01 9.53
C GLN A 47 -1.93 7.97 8.94
N ASP A 48 -0.66 7.65 9.08
CA ASP A 48 0.44 8.48 8.63
C ASP A 48 1.09 7.99 7.34
N ILE A 49 0.38 7.15 6.58
CA ILE A 49 0.86 6.68 5.27
C ILE A 49 0.90 7.85 4.30
N ALA A 50 2.06 8.05 3.66
CA ALA A 50 2.29 9.17 2.74
C ALA A 50 1.96 8.84 1.29
N LEU A 51 1.99 7.55 0.92
CA LEU A 51 1.76 7.10 -0.45
C LEU A 51 1.33 5.64 -0.43
N ILE A 52 0.45 5.28 -1.35
CA ILE A 52 0.05 3.90 -1.58
C ILE A 52 0.41 3.50 -3.01
N ILE A 53 1.17 2.43 -3.17
CA ILE A 53 1.45 1.82 -4.47
C ILE A 53 0.55 0.60 -4.58
N LEU A 54 -0.36 0.61 -5.54
CA LEU A 54 -1.48 -0.31 -5.59
C LEU A 54 -1.57 -1.02 -6.94
N ASP A 55 -1.47 -2.35 -6.92
CA ASP A 55 -1.80 -3.18 -8.07
C ASP A 55 -3.32 -3.25 -8.20
N VAL A 56 -3.84 -2.84 -9.37
CA VAL A 56 -5.29 -2.84 -9.61
C VAL A 56 -5.81 -4.21 -10.05
N MET A 57 -4.93 -5.11 -10.45
CA MET A 57 -5.30 -6.44 -10.98
C MET A 57 -5.10 -7.52 -9.93
N MET A 58 -5.87 -7.44 -8.85
CA MET A 58 -5.77 -8.41 -7.76
C MET A 58 -7.04 -9.26 -7.67
N PRO A 59 -6.92 -10.53 -7.21
CA PRO A 59 -8.09 -11.35 -6.94
C PRO A 59 -8.87 -10.81 -5.74
N LYS A 60 -10.10 -11.28 -5.58
CA LYS A 60 -11.04 -10.91 -4.49
C LYS A 60 -11.46 -9.45 -4.58
N MET A 61 -10.77 -8.56 -3.87
CA MET A 61 -11.04 -7.13 -3.93
C MET A 61 -9.98 -6.50 -4.82
N ASP A 62 -10.36 -6.01 -6.00
CA ASP A 62 -9.41 -5.43 -6.94
C ASP A 62 -8.92 -4.05 -6.47
N GLY A 63 -7.85 -3.57 -7.12
CA GLY A 63 -7.23 -2.31 -6.73
C GLY A 63 -8.16 -1.11 -6.85
N TRP A 64 -9.08 -1.11 -7.82
CA TRP A 64 -10.03 -0.01 -7.97
C TRP A 64 -10.98 0.06 -6.79
N GLN A 65 -11.43 -1.09 -6.29
CA GLN A 65 -12.31 -1.13 -5.13
C GLN A 65 -11.58 -0.64 -3.88
N VAL A 66 -10.33 -1.05 -3.69
CA VAL A 66 -9.50 -0.57 -2.59
C VAL A 66 -9.36 0.95 -2.66
N CYS A 67 -9.07 1.47 -3.84
CA CYS A 67 -8.92 2.91 -4.06
C CYS A 67 -10.19 3.66 -3.67
N ARG A 68 -11.36 3.18 -4.09
CA ARG A 68 -12.64 3.80 -3.75
C ARG A 68 -12.89 3.82 -2.25
N GLU A 69 -12.59 2.70 -1.57
CA GLU A 69 -12.77 2.61 -0.12
C GLU A 69 -11.88 3.63 0.61
N ILE A 70 -10.61 3.70 0.21
CA ILE A 70 -9.67 4.64 0.83
C ILE A 70 -10.08 6.08 0.56
N ARG A 71 -10.55 6.39 -0.65
CA ARG A 71 -10.97 7.73 -1.01
C ARG A 71 -12.16 8.24 -0.21
N SER A 72 -12.95 7.34 0.36
CA SER A 72 -14.03 7.72 1.28
C SER A 72 -13.50 8.36 2.57
N TYR A 73 -12.26 8.12 2.91
CA TYR A 73 -11.68 8.53 4.19
C TYR A 73 -10.45 9.43 4.06
N SER A 74 -9.77 9.42 2.92
CA SER A 74 -8.47 10.07 2.80
C SER A 74 -8.18 10.53 1.39
N LYS A 75 -7.34 11.56 1.28
CA LYS A 75 -6.82 12.05 0.00
C LYS A 75 -5.37 11.63 -0.23
N VAL A 76 -4.90 10.61 0.49
CA VAL A 76 -3.54 10.11 0.34
C VAL A 76 -3.27 9.75 -1.13
N PRO A 77 -2.09 10.09 -1.68
CA PRO A 77 -1.73 9.69 -3.05
C PRO A 77 -1.71 8.16 -3.20
N ILE A 78 -2.30 7.71 -4.28
CA ILE A 78 -2.35 6.28 -4.62
C ILE A 78 -1.80 6.08 -6.01
#